data_49560a6fea4c7be87dda79479944436c
#
_entry.id   49560a6fea4c7be87dda79479944436c
#
_cell.length_a   1.000
_cell.length_b   1.000
_cell.length_c   1.000
_cell.angle_alpha   90.00
_cell.angle_beta   90.00
_cell.angle_gamma   90.00
#
_symmetry.space_group_name_H-M   'P 1'
#
loop_
_entity.id
_entity.type
_entity.pdbx_description
1 polymer ?
#
loop_
_entity_poly.entity_id
_entity_poly.type
_entity_poly.pdbx_seq_one_letter_code
_entity_poly.pdbx_strand_id
1 'polypeptide(L)'
;VGYGRAGKLLRPTVTATVPIGYADGLDRHLGCGRWSMCVAGRPAPIVGRVCMDSCMIDITDIPGVGEGDEVTVFSAEPGNDLETMARVLDTIPYEIMTSVSSRVKRIYLKE
;
A
#
# COMPACT_ATOMS: atom_id res chain seq x y z
N VAL A 1 13.10 -8.77 4.95
CA VAL A 1 12.21 -8.38 3.96
C VAL A 1 12.64 -8.84 2.62
N GLY A 2 11.88 -9.66 2.06
CA GLY A 2 12.34 -10.45 1.01
C GLY A 2 12.60 -9.85 -0.32
N TYR A 3 11.89 -8.91 -0.71
CA TYR A 3 12.05 -8.48 -2.06
C TYR A 3 13.20 -7.58 -2.25
N GLY A 4 13.94 -7.76 -1.38
CA GLY A 4 15.20 -7.39 -1.33
C GLY A 4 15.72 -6.19 -1.97
N ARG A 5 15.91 -6.20 -2.97
CA ARG A 5 16.55 -5.12 -3.67
C ARG A 5 15.62 -4.10 -4.23
N ALA A 6 14.37 -4.45 -4.33
CA ALA A 6 13.43 -3.57 -4.98
C ALA A 6 13.17 -2.31 -4.17
N GLY A 7 13.28 -2.39 -2.87
CA GLY A 7 12.98 -1.25 -1.99
C GLY A 7 14.19 -0.47 -1.55
N LYS A 8 15.39 -0.97 -1.78
CA LYS A 8 16.62 -0.30 -1.34
C LYS A 8 16.56 0.19 0.09
N LEU A 9 16.40 -0.73 1.00
CA LEU A 9 16.29 -0.38 2.42
C LEU A 9 17.66 0.01 2.97
N LEU A 10 17.87 1.28 3.20
CA LEU A 10 19.15 1.82 3.63
C LEU A 10 19.29 2.00 5.13
N ARG A 11 18.24 1.71 5.88
CA ARG A 11 18.24 1.82 7.33
C ARG A 11 17.44 0.67 7.91
N PRO A 12 17.59 0.40 9.20
CA PRO A 12 16.72 -0.59 9.83
C PRO A 12 15.27 -0.20 9.58
N THR A 13 14.50 -1.13 9.05
CA THR A 13 13.16 -0.84 8.63
C THR A 13 12.20 -1.82 9.27
N VAL A 14 11.10 -1.31 9.81
CA VAL A 14 10.02 -2.12 10.32
C VAL A 14 8.94 -2.16 9.26
N THR A 15 8.56 -3.36 8.85
CA THR A 15 7.53 -3.52 7.82
C THR A 15 6.34 -4.26 8.38
N ALA A 16 5.19 -4.06 7.75
CA ALA A 16 3.98 -4.78 8.08
C ALA A 16 3.41 -5.39 6.81
N THR A 17 2.85 -6.58 6.94
CA THR A 17 2.21 -7.27 5.82
C THR A 17 0.76 -6.84 5.72
N VAL A 18 0.38 -6.42 4.52
CA VAL A 18 -1.01 -6.05 4.23
C VAL A 18 -1.59 -7.15 3.34
N PRO A 19 -2.71 -7.76 3.73
CA PRO A 19 -3.27 -8.90 2.99
C PRO A 19 -4.08 -8.45 1.77
N ILE A 20 -3.42 -7.72 0.88
CA ILE A 20 -3.99 -7.29 -0.38
C ILE A 20 -2.88 -7.26 -1.42
N GLY A 21 -3.18 -7.77 -2.59
CA GLY A 21 -2.22 -7.79 -3.68
C GLY A 21 -2.90 -7.61 -5.01
N TYR A 22 -2.18 -7.94 -6.08
CA TYR A 22 -2.72 -7.65 -7.41
C TYR A 22 -3.93 -8.52 -7.77
N ALA A 23 -4.12 -9.65 -7.11
CA ALA A 23 -5.33 -10.46 -7.32
C ALA A 23 -6.58 -9.73 -6.81
N ASP A 24 -6.41 -8.77 -5.91
CA ASP A 24 -7.51 -7.97 -5.39
C ASP A 24 -7.71 -6.66 -6.17
N GLY A 25 -6.90 -6.43 -7.19
CA GLY A 25 -6.98 -5.21 -7.96
C GLY A 25 -5.92 -4.16 -7.62
N LEU A 26 -5.02 -4.45 -6.69
CA LEU A 26 -3.93 -3.53 -6.37
C LEU A 26 -2.87 -3.65 -7.45
N ASP A 27 -2.71 -2.60 -8.24
CA ASP A 27 -1.82 -2.66 -9.39
C ASP A 27 -0.38 -2.87 -8.96
N ARG A 28 0.31 -3.76 -9.65
CA ARG A 28 1.71 -4.08 -9.34
C ARG A 28 2.64 -2.89 -9.49
N HIS A 29 2.27 -1.92 -10.32
CA HIS A 29 3.08 -0.72 -10.52
C HIS A 29 3.10 0.20 -9.31
N LEU A 30 2.28 -0.08 -8.30
CA LEU A 30 2.27 0.70 -7.07
C LEU A 30 3.35 0.28 -6.08
N GLY A 31 4.09 -0.78 -6.38
CA GLY A 31 5.14 -1.25 -5.51
C GLY A 31 6.39 -0.38 -5.55
N CYS A 32 7.39 -0.78 -4.78
CA CYS A 32 8.71 -0.14 -4.74
C CYS A 32 8.64 1.35 -4.40
N GLY A 33 7.78 1.70 -3.47
CA GLY A 33 7.69 3.08 -2.98
C GLY A 33 6.86 4.01 -3.83
N ARG A 34 6.23 3.53 -4.88
CA ARG A 34 5.45 4.39 -5.78
C ARG A 34 4.11 4.82 -5.20
N TRP A 35 3.65 4.09 -4.22
CA TRP A 35 2.41 4.42 -3.54
C TRP A 35 2.57 4.25 -2.05
N SER A 36 1.92 5.11 -1.29
CA SER A 36 1.88 4.98 0.17
C SER A 36 0.45 4.75 0.60
N MET A 37 0.26 3.75 1.45
CA MET A 37 -1.00 3.56 2.15
C MET A 37 -1.00 4.46 3.37
N CYS A 38 -2.10 4.51 4.08
CA CYS A 38 -2.22 5.35 5.26
C CYS A 38 -2.51 4.48 6.48
N VAL A 39 -1.71 4.65 7.52
CA VAL A 39 -1.88 3.93 8.78
C VAL A 39 -1.80 4.96 9.90
N ALA A 40 -2.80 4.98 10.77
CA ALA A 40 -2.85 5.93 11.88
C ALA A 40 -2.66 7.38 11.41
N GLY A 41 -3.21 7.70 10.24
CA GLY A 41 -3.12 9.05 9.69
C GLY A 41 -1.78 9.40 9.07
N ARG A 42 -0.88 8.44 8.90
CA ARG A 42 0.45 8.68 8.37
C ARG A 42 0.71 7.84 7.13
N PRO A 43 1.51 8.34 6.18
CA PRO A 43 1.83 7.58 4.99
C PRO A 43 2.76 6.42 5.32
N ALA A 44 2.48 5.28 4.70
CA ALA A 44 3.28 4.08 4.84
C ALA A 44 3.55 3.54 3.42
N PRO A 45 4.74 3.82 2.87
CA PRO A 45 5.03 3.43 1.49
C PRO A 45 5.11 1.92 1.33
N ILE A 46 4.71 1.46 0.17
CA ILE A 46 4.83 0.04 -0.17
C ILE A 46 6.30 -0.28 -0.40
N VAL A 47 6.79 -1.30 0.29
CA VAL A 47 8.18 -1.75 0.19
C VAL A 47 8.23 -2.95 -0.74
N GLY A 48 9.15 -2.91 -1.70
CA GLY A 48 9.29 -4.00 -2.63
C GLY A 48 8.09 -4.14 -3.56
N ARG A 49 7.90 -5.33 -4.06
CA ARG A 49 6.88 -5.59 -5.07
C ARG A 49 5.55 -5.93 -4.45
N VAL A 50 4.49 -5.57 -5.17
CA VAL A 50 3.15 -6.04 -4.82
C VAL A 50 3.05 -7.49 -5.29
N CYS A 51 2.72 -8.39 -4.38
CA CYS A 51 2.54 -9.81 -4.70
C CYS A 51 1.08 -10.09 -5.01
N MET A 52 0.77 -11.34 -5.31
CA MET A 52 -0.58 -11.72 -5.69
C MET A 52 -1.59 -11.43 -4.58
N ASP A 53 -1.26 -11.84 -3.35
CA ASP A 53 -2.20 -11.77 -2.24
C ASP A 53 -1.78 -10.82 -1.13
N SER A 54 -0.62 -10.21 -1.24
CA SER A 54 -0.12 -9.38 -0.15
C SER A 54 0.90 -8.37 -0.66
N CYS A 55 1.17 -7.38 0.18
CA CYS A 55 2.27 -6.47 -0.03
C CYS A 55 2.79 -6.07 1.35
N MET A 56 3.91 -5.38 1.38
CA MET A 56 4.48 -4.90 2.62
C MET A 56 4.56 -3.39 2.61
N ILE A 57 4.34 -2.79 3.77
CA ILE A 57 4.45 -1.34 3.91
C ILE A 57 5.46 -1.01 5.00
N ASP A 58 6.09 0.13 4.86
CA ASP A 58 7.10 0.60 5.80
C ASP A 58 6.40 1.39 6.91
N ILE A 59 6.45 0.85 8.13
CA ILE A 59 5.85 1.49 9.29
C ILE A 59 6.90 1.93 10.30
N THR A 60 8.14 2.07 9.85
CA THR A 60 9.25 2.41 10.74
C THR A 60 8.98 3.69 11.55
N ASP A 61 8.39 4.68 10.91
CA ASP A 61 8.14 5.97 11.54
C ASP A 61 6.73 6.09 12.11
N ILE A 62 6.01 4.99 12.23
CA ILE A 62 4.64 5.00 12.75
C ILE A 62 4.60 4.14 14.01
N PRO A 63 4.72 4.76 15.18
CA PRO A 63 4.76 3.98 16.43
C PRO A 63 3.40 3.40 16.78
N GLY A 64 3.41 2.27 17.47
CA GLY A 64 2.19 1.67 18.00
C GLY A 64 1.37 0.88 17.01
N VAL A 65 1.89 0.66 15.81
CA VAL A 65 1.18 -0.11 14.79
C VAL A 65 1.36 -1.60 15.06
N GLY A 66 0.28 -2.34 14.99
CA GLY A 66 0.32 -3.77 15.18
C GLY A 66 -0.73 -4.49 14.39
N GLU A 67 -0.72 -5.81 14.55
CA GLU A 67 -1.69 -6.68 13.90
C GLU A 67 -3.11 -6.24 14.23
N GLY A 68 -3.97 -6.22 13.23
CA GLY A 68 -5.35 -5.82 13.41
C GLY A 68 -5.61 -4.34 13.20
N ASP A 69 -4.56 -3.54 13.07
CA ASP A 69 -4.74 -2.12 12.82
C ASP A 69 -5.24 -1.87 11.41
N GLU A 70 -6.10 -0.88 11.28
CA GLU A 70 -6.68 -0.55 9.99
C GLU A 70 -5.67 0.13 9.08
N VAL A 71 -5.69 -0.27 7.81
CA VAL A 71 -4.87 0.34 6.78
C VAL A 71 -5.78 0.88 5.69
N THR A 72 -5.58 2.12 5.33
CA THR A 72 -6.35 2.73 4.23
C THR A 72 -5.50 2.68 2.97
N VAL A 73 -6.01 2.03 1.93
CA VAL A 73 -5.29 1.88 0.67
C VAL A 73 -5.34 3.16 -0.12
N PHE A 74 -6.51 3.76 -0.21
CA PHE A 74 -6.69 5.09 -0.78
C PHE A 74 -7.87 5.75 -0.08
N SER A 75 -7.90 7.09 -0.13
CA SER A 75 -8.90 7.85 0.59
C SER A 75 -9.22 9.14 -0.17
N ALA A 76 -9.90 10.06 0.49
CA ALA A 76 -10.15 11.38 -0.08
C ALA A 76 -9.03 12.37 0.28
N GLU A 77 -8.07 11.95 1.09
CA GLU A 77 -6.99 12.83 1.53
C GLU A 77 -6.00 13.12 0.40
N PRO A 78 -5.53 14.35 0.27
CA PRO A 78 -4.54 14.68 -0.76
C PRO A 78 -3.32 13.78 -0.66
N GLY A 79 -2.87 13.28 -1.80
CA GLY A 79 -1.72 12.38 -1.87
C GLY A 79 -2.06 10.92 -1.68
N ASN A 80 -3.27 10.62 -1.18
CA ASN A 80 -3.72 9.24 -1.00
C ASN A 80 -5.03 9.00 -1.75
N ASP A 81 -5.38 9.89 -2.65
CA ASP A 81 -6.64 9.85 -3.37
C ASP A 81 -6.51 9.14 -4.72
N LEU A 82 -7.66 8.81 -5.29
CA LEU A 82 -7.70 8.10 -6.56
C LEU A 82 -7.08 8.88 -7.71
N GLU A 83 -7.19 10.20 -7.69
CA GLU A 83 -6.58 11.01 -8.73
C GLU A 83 -5.05 10.90 -8.70
N THR A 84 -4.48 10.92 -7.50
CA THR A 84 -3.04 10.77 -7.35
C THR A 84 -2.61 9.38 -7.79
N MET A 85 -3.36 8.36 -7.38
CA MET A 85 -3.06 6.99 -7.79
C MET A 85 -3.15 6.83 -9.31
N ALA A 86 -4.15 7.45 -9.92
CA ALA A 86 -4.32 7.40 -11.36
C ALA A 86 -3.12 8.02 -12.08
N ARG A 87 -2.58 9.10 -11.54
CA ARG A 87 -1.38 9.71 -12.13
C ARG A 87 -0.17 8.78 -12.03
N VAL A 88 -0.02 8.10 -10.90
CA VAL A 88 1.07 7.14 -10.73
C VAL A 88 0.94 6.00 -11.72
N LEU A 89 -0.26 5.55 -11.98
CA LEU A 89 -0.53 4.43 -12.88
C LEU A 89 -0.75 4.85 -14.32
N ASP A 90 -0.75 6.15 -14.60
CA ASP A 90 -1.00 6.68 -15.94
C ASP A 90 -2.35 6.23 -16.47
N THR A 91 -3.37 6.38 -15.65
CA THR A 91 -4.73 5.98 -16.01
C THR A 91 -5.73 7.00 -15.45
N ILE A 92 -7.00 6.65 -15.45
CA ILE A 92 -8.05 7.52 -14.92
C ILE A 92 -8.68 6.89 -13.67
N PRO A 93 -9.22 7.70 -12.75
CA PRO A 93 -9.78 7.17 -11.51
C PRO A 93 -10.88 6.13 -11.70
N TYR A 94 -11.70 6.30 -12.72
CA TYR A 94 -12.79 5.37 -12.98
C TYR A 94 -12.27 3.96 -13.25
N GLU A 95 -11.16 3.84 -13.95
CA GLU A 95 -10.57 2.55 -14.26
C GLU A 95 -10.07 1.86 -12.99
N ILE A 96 -9.51 2.63 -12.07
CA ILE A 96 -9.07 2.07 -10.79
C ILE A 96 -10.28 1.56 -10.02
N MET A 97 -11.34 2.34 -9.95
CA MET A 97 -12.54 1.96 -9.20
C MET A 97 -13.17 0.68 -9.73
N THR A 98 -13.14 0.49 -11.03
CA THR A 98 -13.76 -0.69 -11.61
C THR A 98 -12.92 -1.95 -11.47
N SER A 99 -11.62 -1.81 -11.27
CA SER A 99 -10.73 -2.97 -11.14
C SER A 99 -10.49 -3.40 -9.71
N VAL A 100 -10.88 -2.58 -8.74
CA VAL A 100 -10.58 -2.83 -7.33
C VAL A 100 -11.80 -3.44 -6.63
N SER A 101 -11.54 -4.47 -5.83
CA SER A 101 -12.58 -5.11 -5.03
C SER A 101 -13.11 -4.14 -3.97
N SER A 102 -14.40 -4.27 -3.62
CA SER A 102 -15.02 -3.39 -2.65
C SER A 102 -14.36 -3.47 -1.27
N ARG A 103 -13.70 -4.58 -0.93
CA ARG A 103 -13.04 -4.72 0.35
C ARG A 103 -11.72 -3.96 0.45
N VAL A 104 -11.19 -3.50 -0.68
CA VAL A 104 -9.85 -2.91 -0.72
C VAL A 104 -9.78 -1.55 -0.04
N LYS A 105 -10.89 -0.86 0.06
CA LYS A 105 -10.89 0.47 0.66
C LYS A 105 -10.40 0.43 2.11
N ARG A 106 -10.76 -0.60 2.83
CA ARG A 106 -10.41 -0.73 4.25
C ARG A 106 -9.94 -2.14 4.52
N ILE A 107 -8.74 -2.27 5.04
CA ILE A 107 -8.15 -3.57 5.26
C ILE A 107 -7.36 -3.51 6.56
N TYR A 108 -7.05 -4.68 7.13
CA TYR A 108 -6.38 -4.74 8.42
C TYR A 108 -5.07 -5.46 8.30
N LEU A 109 -4.10 -5.03 9.09
CA LEU A 109 -2.78 -5.64 9.07
C LEU A 109 -2.86 -7.09 9.50
N LYS A 110 -2.07 -7.89 8.84
CA LYS A 110 -1.96 -9.30 9.11
C LYS A 110 -0.77 -9.54 10.02
N GLU A 111 -0.89 -10.57 10.80
CA GLU A 111 0.13 -11.02 11.70
C GLU A 111 1.45 -11.34 10.98
#